data_5b5e73de937c55ae847e62fc611c0ae3
#
_entry.id   5b5e73de937c55ae847e62fc611c0ae3
#
_cell.length_a   1.000
_cell.length_b   1.000
_cell.length_c   1.000
_cell.angle_alpha   90.00
_cell.angle_beta   90.00
_cell.angle_gamma   90.00
#
_symmetry.space_group_name_H-M   'P 1'
#
loop_
_entity.id
_entity.type
_entity.pdbx_description
1 polymer ?
#
loop_
_entity_poly.entity_id
_entity_poly.type
_entity_poly.pdbx_seq_one_letter_code
_entity_poly.pdbx_strand_id
1 'polypeptide(L)'
;MRPDFIPVGAVVNAHGIRGEVKVNPAGFDPEFIASFKTLYIGGQPVKVISARVHKSTVLLALPGVATMDDALALKGKTVSIRRTDAKLPKGQYFDAELEGCTVLDDATGEELGKLDKVLHYPAHKVYQVRGGAHEYLIPAVPDVFIVSADPDAEVIRVRMMKGLATDEN
;
A
#
# COMPACT_ATOMS: atom_id res chain seq x y z
N MET A 1 9.29 2.54 -11.42
CA MET A 1 8.06 2.62 -12.25
C MET A 1 6.83 2.52 -11.37
N ARG A 2 5.90 3.45 -11.53
CA ARG A 2 4.68 3.46 -10.71
C ARG A 2 3.76 2.32 -11.14
N PRO A 3 3.22 1.52 -10.20
CA PRO A 3 2.27 0.48 -10.54
C PRO A 3 0.91 1.07 -10.93
N ASP A 4 0.23 0.44 -11.91
CA ASP A 4 -1.12 0.83 -12.30
C ASP A 4 -2.17 0.34 -11.29
N PHE A 5 -1.84 -0.72 -10.56
CA PHE A 5 -2.72 -1.34 -9.57
C PHE A 5 -2.02 -1.40 -8.23
N ILE A 6 -2.78 -1.10 -7.18
CA ILE A 6 -2.30 -1.12 -5.80
C ILE A 6 -3.01 -2.24 -5.06
N PRO A 7 -2.30 -3.27 -4.58
CA PRO A 7 -2.90 -4.30 -3.72
C PRO A 7 -3.36 -3.69 -2.40
N VAL A 8 -4.62 -3.91 -2.03
CA VAL A 8 -5.19 -3.33 -0.81
C VAL A 8 -5.71 -4.37 0.16
N GLY A 9 -5.78 -5.63 -0.25
CA GLY A 9 -6.24 -6.70 0.62
C GLY A 9 -6.34 -8.02 -0.10
N ALA A 10 -6.97 -8.99 0.56
CA ALA A 10 -7.20 -10.32 0.00
C ALA A 10 -8.56 -10.84 0.45
N VAL A 11 -9.17 -11.66 -0.41
CA VAL A 11 -10.39 -12.38 -0.06
C VAL A 11 -10.01 -13.50 0.90
N VAL A 12 -10.59 -13.48 2.10
CA VAL A 12 -10.26 -14.47 3.14
C VAL A 12 -11.39 -15.45 3.42
N ASN A 13 -12.63 -15.10 3.08
CA ASN A 13 -13.75 -16.00 3.34
C ASN A 13 -15.02 -15.50 2.65
N ALA A 14 -16.09 -16.29 2.74
CA ALA A 14 -17.45 -15.87 2.49
C ALA A 14 -18.10 -15.39 3.79
N HIS A 15 -19.11 -14.55 3.68
CA HIS A 15 -19.89 -14.10 4.82
C HIS A 15 -21.39 -14.28 4.52
N GLY A 16 -22.03 -15.19 5.25
CA GLY A 16 -23.44 -15.46 5.10
C GLY A 16 -23.80 -16.23 3.83
N ILE A 17 -25.05 -16.65 3.77
CA ILE A 17 -25.56 -17.51 2.69
C ILE A 17 -25.80 -16.77 1.37
N ARG A 18 -25.84 -15.44 1.42
CA ARG A 18 -26.05 -14.60 0.23
C ARG A 18 -24.78 -14.35 -0.57
N GLY A 19 -23.65 -14.91 -0.11
CA GLY A 19 -22.41 -14.81 -0.86
C GLY A 19 -21.68 -13.49 -0.75
N GLU A 20 -21.81 -12.77 0.35
CA GLU A 20 -20.92 -11.63 0.59
C GLU A 20 -19.48 -12.13 0.69
N VAL A 21 -18.56 -11.37 0.11
CA VAL A 21 -17.14 -11.70 0.10
C VAL A 21 -16.45 -10.92 1.20
N LYS A 22 -15.72 -11.63 2.05
CA LYS A 22 -14.99 -11.03 3.16
C LYS A 22 -13.56 -10.71 2.74
N VAL A 23 -13.20 -9.43 2.79
CA VAL A 23 -11.87 -8.95 2.42
C VAL A 23 -11.13 -8.49 3.67
N ASN A 24 -9.91 -9.02 3.85
CA ASN A 24 -9.01 -8.56 4.90
C ASN A 24 -8.11 -7.46 4.32
N PRO A 25 -8.16 -6.23 4.86
CA PRO A 25 -7.30 -5.16 4.41
C PRO A 25 -5.83 -5.44 4.74
N ALA A 26 -4.94 -5.14 3.82
CA ALA A 26 -3.51 -5.31 4.00
C ALA A 26 -2.87 -3.98 4.45
N GLY A 27 -3.16 -3.56 5.67
CA GLY A 27 -2.65 -2.30 6.22
C GLY A 27 -3.42 -1.05 5.82
N PHE A 28 -4.50 -1.21 5.05
CA PHE A 28 -5.36 -0.08 4.65
C PHE A 28 -6.56 0.05 5.58
N ASP A 29 -7.13 1.25 5.64
CA ASP A 29 -8.38 1.48 6.35
C ASP A 29 -9.51 0.74 5.60
N PRO A 30 -10.32 -0.08 6.29
CA PRO A 30 -11.46 -0.75 5.65
C PRO A 30 -12.42 0.22 4.95
N GLU A 31 -12.67 1.39 5.54
CA GLU A 31 -13.53 2.42 4.93
C GLU A 31 -12.98 2.89 3.59
N PHE A 32 -11.65 2.98 3.48
CA PHE A 32 -11.01 3.36 2.23
C PHE A 32 -11.33 2.36 1.12
N ILE A 33 -11.19 1.06 1.40
CA ILE A 33 -11.50 -0.01 0.43
C ILE A 33 -12.99 0.01 0.08
N ALA A 34 -13.86 0.20 1.07
CA ALA A 34 -15.30 0.22 0.87
C ALA A 34 -15.79 1.40 0.02
N SER A 35 -14.96 2.43 -0.15
CA SER A 35 -15.31 3.62 -0.93
C SER A 35 -15.22 3.43 -2.44
N PHE A 36 -14.56 2.38 -2.92
CA PHE A 36 -14.35 2.16 -4.34
C PHE A 36 -15.55 1.47 -4.98
N LYS A 37 -15.98 1.99 -6.14
CA LYS A 37 -17.07 1.39 -6.92
C LYS A 37 -16.61 0.21 -7.75
N THR A 38 -15.33 0.17 -8.11
CA THR A 38 -14.72 -0.92 -8.86
C THR A 38 -13.48 -1.39 -8.12
N LEU A 39 -13.40 -2.70 -7.92
CA LEU A 39 -12.22 -3.36 -7.36
C LEU A 39 -11.72 -4.40 -8.34
N TYR A 40 -10.47 -4.77 -8.22
CA TYR A 40 -9.84 -5.79 -9.06
C TYR A 40 -9.54 -7.00 -8.19
N ILE A 41 -10.20 -8.10 -8.46
CA ILE A 41 -10.07 -9.35 -7.69
C ILE A 41 -9.42 -10.39 -8.58
N GLY A 42 -8.23 -10.85 -8.18
CA GLY A 42 -7.43 -11.74 -9.02
C GLY A 42 -7.10 -11.15 -10.38
N GLY A 43 -6.95 -9.82 -10.44
CA GLY A 43 -6.67 -9.10 -11.69
C GLY A 43 -7.87 -8.79 -12.56
N GLN A 44 -9.09 -9.19 -12.16
CA GLN A 44 -10.30 -8.96 -12.92
C GLN A 44 -11.10 -7.79 -12.34
N PRO A 45 -11.57 -6.85 -13.18
CA PRO A 45 -12.41 -5.75 -12.70
C PRO A 45 -13.78 -6.27 -12.26
N VAL A 46 -14.22 -5.81 -11.10
CA VAL A 46 -15.52 -6.18 -10.53
C VAL A 46 -16.21 -4.92 -10.04
N LYS A 47 -17.44 -4.68 -10.49
CA LYS A 47 -18.25 -3.57 -9.97
C LYS A 47 -18.84 -3.98 -8.64
N VAL A 48 -18.58 -3.17 -7.60
CA VAL A 48 -19.09 -3.45 -6.27
C VAL A 48 -20.56 -3.02 -6.19
N ILE A 49 -21.45 -3.96 -5.90
CA ILE A 49 -22.87 -3.68 -5.70
C ILE A 49 -23.05 -2.92 -4.40
N SER A 50 -22.46 -3.44 -3.33
CA SER A 50 -22.44 -2.79 -2.02
C SER A 50 -21.21 -3.21 -1.24
N ALA A 51 -20.77 -2.34 -0.35
CA ALA A 51 -19.64 -2.59 0.52
C ALA A 51 -19.95 -2.06 1.91
N ARG A 52 -19.60 -2.81 2.93
CA ARG A 52 -19.76 -2.38 4.31
C ARG A 52 -18.59 -2.87 5.16
N VAL A 53 -18.24 -2.07 6.15
CA VAL A 53 -17.20 -2.44 7.09
C VAL A 53 -17.83 -3.28 8.21
N HIS A 54 -17.21 -4.42 8.48
CA HIS A 54 -17.61 -5.31 9.57
C HIS A 54 -16.37 -5.65 10.40
N LYS A 55 -16.31 -5.10 11.62
CA LYS A 55 -15.10 -5.18 12.46
C LYS A 55 -13.91 -4.55 11.71
N SER A 56 -12.86 -5.30 11.47
CA SER A 56 -11.67 -4.82 10.74
C SER A 56 -11.65 -5.28 9.29
N THR A 57 -12.75 -5.82 8.77
CA THR A 57 -12.84 -6.36 7.41
C THR A 57 -13.88 -5.61 6.59
N VAL A 58 -13.86 -5.86 5.28
CA VAL A 58 -14.83 -5.31 4.33
C VAL A 58 -15.66 -6.46 3.78
N LEU A 59 -16.98 -6.31 3.79
CA LEU A 59 -17.89 -7.27 3.20
C LEU A 59 -18.43 -6.69 1.89
N LEU A 60 -18.25 -7.42 0.80
CA LEU A 60 -18.59 -6.99 -0.55
C LEU A 60 -19.70 -7.84 -1.13
N ALA A 61 -20.72 -7.19 -1.70
CA ALA A 61 -21.69 -7.84 -2.58
C ALA A 61 -21.24 -7.59 -4.02
N LEU A 62 -21.06 -8.65 -4.79
CA LEU A 62 -20.50 -8.60 -6.13
C LEU A 62 -21.43 -9.25 -7.15
N PRO A 63 -21.46 -8.76 -8.42
CA PRO A 63 -22.23 -9.40 -9.49
C PRO A 63 -21.78 -10.83 -9.72
N GLY A 64 -22.73 -11.74 -9.90
CA GLY A 64 -22.44 -13.15 -10.17
C GLY A 64 -22.00 -13.95 -8.95
N VAL A 65 -21.96 -13.31 -7.77
CA VAL A 65 -21.61 -13.97 -6.51
C VAL A 65 -22.85 -13.93 -5.62
N ALA A 66 -23.68 -14.96 -5.69
CA ALA A 66 -24.99 -15.01 -5.05
C ALA A 66 -25.07 -16.07 -3.94
N THR A 67 -24.09 -16.96 -3.83
CA THR A 67 -24.06 -18.04 -2.86
C THR A 67 -22.75 -18.05 -2.10
N MET A 68 -22.73 -18.76 -0.97
CA MET A 68 -21.51 -18.95 -0.21
C MET A 68 -20.41 -19.65 -1.05
N ASP A 69 -20.79 -20.63 -1.89
CA ASP A 69 -19.82 -21.33 -2.74
C ASP A 69 -19.22 -20.41 -3.79
N ASP A 70 -20.01 -19.51 -4.37
CA ASP A 70 -19.51 -18.51 -5.32
C ASP A 70 -18.45 -17.61 -4.64
N ALA A 71 -18.74 -17.18 -3.42
CA ALA A 71 -17.81 -16.33 -2.66
C ALA A 71 -16.54 -17.09 -2.26
N LEU A 72 -16.67 -18.34 -1.86
CA LEU A 72 -15.51 -19.18 -1.49
C LEU A 72 -14.60 -19.45 -2.69
N ALA A 73 -15.14 -19.45 -3.91
CA ALA A 73 -14.32 -19.59 -5.12
C ALA A 73 -13.31 -18.45 -5.30
N LEU A 74 -13.56 -17.30 -4.68
CA LEU A 74 -12.66 -16.15 -4.73
C LEU A 74 -11.63 -16.13 -3.60
N LYS A 75 -11.74 -17.05 -2.64
CA LYS A 75 -10.84 -17.10 -1.48
C LYS A 75 -9.38 -17.19 -1.91
N GLY A 76 -8.54 -16.38 -1.29
CA GLY A 76 -7.11 -16.32 -1.58
C GLY A 76 -6.73 -15.34 -2.68
N LYS A 77 -7.69 -14.79 -3.41
CA LYS A 77 -7.39 -13.82 -4.47
C LYS A 77 -7.05 -12.45 -3.89
N THR A 78 -6.09 -11.78 -4.51
CA THR A 78 -5.70 -10.43 -4.13
C THR A 78 -6.75 -9.43 -4.59
N VAL A 79 -7.09 -8.49 -3.72
CA VAL A 79 -7.96 -7.35 -4.04
C VAL A 79 -7.09 -6.13 -4.25
N SER A 80 -7.25 -5.49 -5.40
CA SER A 80 -6.48 -4.30 -5.77
C SER A 80 -7.40 -3.18 -6.22
N ILE A 81 -6.87 -1.96 -6.18
CA ILE A 81 -7.50 -0.79 -6.78
C ILE A 81 -6.66 -0.34 -7.98
N ARG A 82 -7.30 0.34 -8.93
CA ARG A 82 -6.56 1.05 -9.97
C ARG A 82 -6.03 2.34 -9.36
N ARG A 83 -4.74 2.63 -9.55
CA ARG A 83 -4.12 3.84 -8.97
C ARG A 83 -4.86 5.11 -9.36
N THR A 84 -5.32 5.20 -10.61
CA THR A 84 -6.04 6.38 -11.11
C THR A 84 -7.43 6.57 -10.49
N ASP A 85 -8.00 5.52 -9.88
CA ASP A 85 -9.28 5.63 -9.17
C ASP A 85 -9.11 6.19 -7.76
N ALA A 86 -7.89 6.21 -7.23
CA ALA A 86 -7.60 6.70 -5.90
C ALA A 86 -7.21 8.17 -5.93
N LYS A 87 -7.81 8.96 -5.04
CA LYS A 87 -7.50 10.38 -4.89
C LYS A 87 -6.78 10.56 -3.55
N LEU A 88 -5.47 10.80 -3.63
CA LEU A 88 -4.67 11.15 -2.46
C LEU A 88 -4.34 12.64 -2.51
N PRO A 89 -4.16 13.28 -1.34
CA PRO A 89 -3.67 14.66 -1.31
C PRO A 89 -2.35 14.78 -2.05
N LYS A 90 -2.10 15.97 -2.62
CA LYS A 90 -0.86 16.24 -3.35
C LYS A 90 0.36 15.94 -2.47
N GLY A 91 1.33 15.22 -3.02
CA GLY A 91 2.55 14.82 -2.33
C GLY A 91 2.42 13.56 -1.51
N GLN A 92 1.25 12.93 -1.47
CA GLN A 92 1.05 11.64 -0.82
C GLN A 92 0.99 10.53 -1.85
N TYR A 93 1.60 9.39 -1.51
CA TYR A 93 1.72 8.24 -2.39
C TYR A 93 1.52 6.95 -1.61
N PHE A 94 1.13 5.89 -2.32
CA PHE A 94 1.10 4.56 -1.72
C PHE A 94 2.52 4.02 -1.56
N ASP A 95 2.74 3.18 -0.57
CA ASP A 95 4.05 2.56 -0.33
C ASP A 95 4.54 1.83 -1.59
N ALA A 96 3.64 1.14 -2.29
CA ALA A 96 3.96 0.42 -3.52
C ALA A 96 4.48 1.34 -4.64
N GLU A 97 4.12 2.63 -4.63
CA GLU A 97 4.63 3.60 -5.60
C GLU A 97 6.04 4.07 -5.26
N LEU A 98 6.41 4.03 -4.00
CA LEU A 98 7.69 4.51 -3.50
C LEU A 98 8.74 3.42 -3.43
N GLU A 99 8.35 2.16 -3.28
CA GLU A 99 9.28 1.05 -3.25
C GLU A 99 10.07 0.96 -4.54
N GLY A 100 11.39 0.78 -4.42
CA GLY A 100 12.31 0.77 -5.55
C GLY A 100 12.85 2.13 -5.95
N CYS A 101 12.31 3.24 -5.41
CA CYS A 101 12.84 4.57 -5.67
C CYS A 101 14.25 4.73 -5.09
N THR A 102 15.06 5.52 -5.78
CA THR A 102 16.38 5.90 -5.30
C THR A 102 16.24 6.91 -4.17
N VAL A 103 16.93 6.68 -3.06
CA VAL A 103 16.91 7.55 -1.90
C VAL A 103 18.20 8.39 -1.88
N LEU A 104 18.04 9.71 -1.90
CA LEU A 104 19.14 10.65 -1.91
C LEU A 104 19.19 11.45 -0.61
N ASP A 105 20.39 11.74 -0.15
CA ASP A 105 20.61 12.74 0.92
C ASP A 105 20.38 14.13 0.32
N ASP A 106 19.39 14.84 0.82
CA ASP A 106 19.04 16.17 0.29
C ASP A 106 20.16 17.19 0.45
N ALA A 107 20.95 17.08 1.52
CA ALA A 107 22.05 18.03 1.80
C ALA A 107 23.24 17.86 0.85
N THR A 108 23.57 16.62 0.47
CA THR A 108 24.80 16.30 -0.30
C THR A 108 24.49 15.84 -1.72
N GLY A 109 23.26 15.38 -1.99
CA GLY A 109 22.90 14.72 -3.24
C GLY A 109 23.41 13.28 -3.35
N GLU A 110 24.02 12.75 -2.31
CA GLU A 110 24.56 11.40 -2.30
C GLU A 110 23.45 10.36 -2.38
N GLU A 111 23.65 9.34 -3.19
CA GLU A 111 22.73 8.21 -3.27
C GLU A 111 22.96 7.28 -2.07
N LEU A 112 21.92 7.10 -1.26
CA LEU A 112 21.96 6.24 -0.07
C LEU A 112 21.60 4.80 -0.36
N GLY A 113 20.87 4.56 -1.43
CA GLY A 113 20.39 3.26 -1.83
C GLY A 113 18.99 3.36 -2.42
N LYS A 114 18.23 2.27 -2.34
CA LYS A 114 16.84 2.22 -2.81
C LYS A 114 15.92 1.87 -1.67
N LEU A 115 14.70 2.38 -1.73
CA LEU A 115 13.66 2.01 -0.78
C LEU A 115 13.28 0.54 -1.00
N ASP A 116 13.67 -0.32 -0.09
CA ASP A 116 13.39 -1.76 -0.17
C ASP A 116 12.01 -2.09 0.39
N LYS A 117 11.73 -1.59 1.59
CA LYS A 117 10.45 -1.82 2.27
C LYS A 117 10.03 -0.61 3.08
N VAL A 118 8.72 -0.48 3.25
CA VAL A 118 8.13 0.45 4.21
C VAL A 118 7.64 -0.36 5.40
N LEU A 119 8.22 -0.10 6.56
CA LEU A 119 7.86 -0.77 7.81
C LEU A 119 6.80 0.06 8.53
N HIS A 120 5.76 -0.61 9.04
CA HIS A 120 4.64 0.06 9.70
C HIS A 120 4.74 -0.12 11.22
N TYR A 121 4.99 0.98 11.92
CA TYR A 121 5.00 1.04 13.38
C TYR A 121 3.84 1.92 13.88
N PRO A 122 3.38 1.76 15.13
CA PRO A 122 2.25 2.54 15.63
C PRO A 122 2.41 4.05 15.53
N ALA A 123 3.61 4.57 15.78
CA ALA A 123 3.87 6.01 15.79
C ALA A 123 4.07 6.58 14.38
N HIS A 124 4.76 5.84 13.51
CA HIS A 124 5.09 6.30 12.16
C HIS A 124 5.61 5.14 11.31
N LYS A 125 5.70 5.37 10.02
CA LYS A 125 6.35 4.42 9.10
C LYS A 125 7.86 4.62 9.13
N VAL A 126 8.60 3.59 8.75
CA VAL A 126 10.06 3.64 8.62
C VAL A 126 10.43 3.11 7.24
N TYR A 127 11.26 3.86 6.54
CA TYR A 127 11.81 3.45 5.24
C TYR A 127 13.07 2.63 5.45
N GLN A 128 13.05 1.38 4.99
CA GLN A 128 14.23 0.54 4.95
C GLN A 128 14.93 0.73 3.61
N VAL A 129 16.13 1.33 3.65
CA VAL A 129 16.91 1.69 2.46
C VAL A 129 18.11 0.75 2.35
N ARG A 130 18.27 0.14 1.19
CA ARG A 130 19.33 -0.83 0.89
C ARG A 130 19.94 -0.59 -0.48
N GLY A 131 21.06 -1.23 -0.73
CA GLY A 131 21.73 -1.23 -2.04
C GLY A 131 22.83 -0.20 -2.19
N GLY A 132 23.06 0.64 -1.18
CA GLY A 132 24.18 1.56 -1.12
C GLY A 132 25.30 1.04 -0.24
N ALA A 133 26.17 1.95 0.22
CA ALA A 133 27.29 1.63 1.10
C ALA A 133 26.83 1.10 2.47
N HIS A 134 25.68 1.58 2.95
CA HIS A 134 25.10 1.21 4.23
C HIS A 134 23.62 0.87 4.06
N GLU A 135 23.06 0.18 5.06
CA GLU A 135 21.61 0.06 5.23
C GLU A 135 21.13 1.14 6.18
N TYR A 136 19.97 1.72 5.87
CA TYR A 136 19.39 2.79 6.69
C TYR A 136 17.96 2.44 7.08
N LEU A 137 17.59 2.85 8.30
CA LEU A 137 16.21 2.89 8.75
C LEU A 137 15.85 4.36 8.97
N ILE A 138 15.07 4.92 8.07
CA ILE A 138 14.75 6.34 8.06
C ILE A 138 13.29 6.54 8.43
N PRO A 139 13.00 7.26 9.54
CA PRO A 139 11.62 7.56 9.88
C PRO A 139 10.93 8.33 8.76
N ALA A 140 9.78 7.85 8.31
CA ALA A 140 9.03 8.48 7.23
C ALA A 140 8.16 9.63 7.75
N VAL A 141 8.77 10.57 8.41
CA VAL A 141 8.11 11.74 9.01
C VAL A 141 8.29 12.92 8.05
N PRO A 142 7.16 13.40 7.43
CA PRO A 142 7.24 14.54 6.52
C PRO A 142 7.83 15.79 7.20
N ASP A 143 8.59 16.54 6.43
CA ASP A 143 9.24 17.79 6.84
C ASP A 143 10.31 17.65 7.94
N VAL A 144 10.47 16.47 8.53
CA VAL A 144 11.55 16.18 9.48
C VAL A 144 12.62 15.36 8.78
N PHE A 145 12.28 14.18 8.29
CA PHE A 145 13.22 13.27 7.60
C PHE A 145 12.95 13.21 6.10
N ILE A 146 11.68 13.30 5.67
CA ILE A 146 11.32 13.22 4.25
C ILE A 146 11.18 14.64 3.71
N VAL A 147 12.09 15.03 2.84
CA VAL A 147 12.06 16.33 2.20
C VAL A 147 11.09 16.34 1.02
N SER A 148 11.19 15.33 0.15
CA SER A 148 10.32 15.19 -1.00
C SER A 148 10.30 13.74 -1.50
N ALA A 149 9.25 13.38 -2.20
CA ALA A 149 9.14 12.10 -2.89
C ALA A 149 8.54 12.35 -4.26
N ASP A 150 9.18 11.82 -5.30
CA ASP A 150 8.71 11.89 -6.67
C ASP A 150 8.80 10.50 -7.30
N PRO A 151 7.70 9.72 -7.25
CA PRO A 151 7.70 8.37 -7.81
C PRO A 151 7.82 8.34 -9.33
N ASP A 152 7.46 9.41 -10.03
CA ASP A 152 7.62 9.48 -11.49
C ASP A 152 9.10 9.60 -11.87
N ALA A 153 9.86 10.38 -11.11
CA ALA A 153 11.32 10.48 -11.26
C ALA A 153 12.06 9.34 -10.54
N GLU A 154 11.33 8.53 -9.77
CA GLU A 154 11.87 7.43 -8.97
C GLU A 154 12.90 7.90 -7.94
N VAL A 155 12.64 9.03 -7.29
CA VAL A 155 13.55 9.67 -6.33
C VAL A 155 12.81 10.06 -5.06
N ILE A 156 13.44 9.75 -3.92
CA ILE A 156 13.02 10.22 -2.59
C ILE A 156 14.20 10.98 -2.00
N ARG A 157 13.96 12.22 -1.56
CA ARG A 157 14.97 13.02 -0.89
C ARG A 157 14.72 13.03 0.60
N VAL A 158 15.77 12.73 1.37
CA VAL A 158 15.68 12.62 2.82
C VAL A 158 16.71 13.52 3.50
N ARG A 159 16.40 13.90 4.73
CA ARG A 159 17.32 14.62 5.59
C ARG A 159 17.98 13.62 6.52
N MET A 160 19.29 13.44 6.34
CA MET A 160 20.04 12.46 7.12
C MET A 160 20.44 13.03 8.49
N MET A 161 20.40 12.14 9.46
CA MET A 161 20.89 12.40 10.81
C MET A 161 21.80 11.25 11.24
N LYS A 162 22.69 11.53 12.18
CA LYS A 162 23.57 10.51 12.74
C LYS A 162 22.75 9.38 13.38
N GLY A 163 23.16 8.15 13.16
CA GLY A 163 22.54 6.97 13.76
C GLY A 163 21.46 6.29 12.94
N LEU A 164 21.20 6.74 11.71
CA LEU A 164 20.22 6.12 10.84
C LEU A 164 20.74 4.90 10.08
N ALA A 165 22.07 4.77 9.93
CA ALA A 165 22.68 3.59 9.34
C ALA A 165 22.64 2.43 10.33
N THR A 166 22.11 1.28 9.91
CA THR A 166 21.93 0.12 10.80
C THR A 166 23.18 -0.75 10.91
N ASP A 167 24.11 -0.59 9.98
CA ASP A 167 25.36 -1.36 9.89
C ASP A 167 26.59 -0.57 10.30
N GLU A 168 26.41 0.62 10.86
CA GLU A 168 27.49 1.39 11.50
C GLU A 168 27.67 0.95 12.94
N ASN A 169 28.92 0.75 13.32
CA ASN A 169 29.31 0.44 14.70
C ASN A 169 29.66 1.70 15.47
#